data_445d40528b691d9b79c4793e1ec00dae
#
_entry.id   445d40528b691d9b79c4793e1ec00dae
#
_cell.length_a   1.000
_cell.length_b   1.000
_cell.length_c   1.000
_cell.angle_alpha   90.00
_cell.angle_beta   90.00
_cell.angle_gamma   90.00
#
_symmetry.space_group_name_H-M   'P 1'
#
loop_
_entity.id
_entity.type
_entity.pdbx_description
1 polymer ?
#
loop_
_entity_poly.entity_id
_entity_poly.type
_entity_poly.pdbx_seq_one_letter_code
_entity_poly.pdbx_strand_id
1 'polypeptide(L)'
;MERKVYVRSFARISLRHPDPDYTGMFPVMEARRLSRLMKRALAVSQQALSEGGIAVPDAIISGTGLGCIENTEQFLRPLLGLSDAPLRPTHFMQSTHNTISSLIAIKLHCHGYNATYSQGGVSFESALLDAFIQLRLGTIGNALVGAFEEMTPDFAAMLEKTGWTGVRSEDGRLSETAVALLLTTSPENACCELADIRLGASAHTSCLAPTELSCPAPTGHLTRADYVPLYGDNFCVSALGACDAVERLAAGASGSVILENDFHGKSCATLILKSLCGR
;
A
#
# COMPACT_ATOMS: atom_id res chain seq x y z
N MET A 1 -22.14 13.07 -14.07
CA MET A 1 -22.08 11.60 -14.31
C MET A 1 -20.89 11.08 -13.52
N GLU A 2 -21.09 10.14 -12.64
CA GLU A 2 -20.04 9.58 -11.79
C GLU A 2 -19.10 8.71 -12.63
N ARG A 3 -17.78 8.94 -12.54
CA ARG A 3 -16.81 8.21 -13.35
C ARG A 3 -16.49 6.87 -12.70
N LYS A 4 -16.23 5.86 -13.52
CA LYS A 4 -15.69 4.58 -13.04
C LYS A 4 -14.19 4.72 -12.78
N VAL A 5 -13.69 3.92 -11.83
CA VAL A 5 -12.28 3.88 -11.45
C VAL A 5 -11.73 2.50 -11.78
N TYR A 6 -10.54 2.46 -12.34
CA TYR A 6 -9.87 1.25 -12.77
C TYR A 6 -8.46 1.16 -12.19
N VAL A 7 -8.04 -0.05 -11.87
CA VAL A 7 -6.64 -0.37 -11.61
C VAL A 7 -5.99 -0.64 -12.96
N ARG A 8 -5.05 0.19 -13.38
CA ARG A 8 -4.36 0.10 -14.67
C ARG A 8 -3.15 -0.80 -14.62
N SER A 9 -2.36 -0.66 -13.56
CA SER A 9 -1.15 -1.45 -13.31
C SER A 9 -0.85 -1.47 -11.81
N PHE A 10 0.01 -2.38 -11.41
CA PHE A 10 0.47 -2.47 -10.02
C PHE A 10 1.87 -3.09 -9.96
N ALA A 11 2.59 -2.79 -8.90
CA ALA A 11 3.85 -3.45 -8.57
C ALA A 11 3.93 -3.69 -7.07
N ARG A 12 4.66 -4.73 -6.68
CA ARG A 12 4.79 -5.13 -5.28
C ARG A 12 6.15 -5.73 -4.94
N ILE A 13 6.60 -5.48 -3.72
CA ILE A 13 7.73 -6.14 -3.07
C ILE A 13 7.24 -6.61 -1.69
N SER A 14 7.51 -7.85 -1.33
CA SER A 14 7.07 -8.47 -0.08
C SER A 14 7.95 -9.68 0.25
N LEU A 15 7.63 -10.42 1.30
CA LEU A 15 8.30 -11.68 1.62
C LEU A 15 8.30 -12.70 0.46
N ARG A 16 7.26 -12.68 -0.38
CA ARG A 16 7.11 -13.58 -1.55
C ARG A 16 7.57 -12.96 -2.87
N HIS A 17 7.70 -11.65 -2.91
CA HIS A 17 8.12 -10.89 -4.09
C HIS A 17 9.40 -10.14 -3.70
N PRO A 18 10.58 -10.73 -4.01
CA PRO A 18 11.85 -10.22 -3.52
C PRO A 18 12.20 -8.85 -4.11
N ASP A 19 13.14 -8.18 -3.44
CA ASP A 19 13.72 -6.94 -3.93
C ASP A 19 14.33 -7.15 -5.33
N PRO A 20 14.15 -6.21 -6.27
CA PRO A 20 14.86 -6.23 -7.54
C PRO A 20 16.35 -5.92 -7.32
N ASP A 21 17.17 -6.13 -8.33
CA ASP A 21 18.53 -5.58 -8.34
C ASP A 21 18.46 -4.06 -8.48
N TYR A 22 18.86 -3.35 -7.45
CA TYR A 22 18.89 -1.89 -7.44
C TYR A 22 20.11 -1.28 -8.15
N THR A 23 21.01 -2.12 -8.70
CA THR A 23 22.22 -1.66 -9.40
C THR A 23 21.83 -0.82 -10.62
N GLY A 24 22.29 0.43 -10.65
CA GLY A 24 21.98 1.35 -11.74
C GLY A 24 20.61 2.04 -11.66
N MET A 25 19.71 1.64 -10.75
CA MET A 25 18.41 2.33 -10.58
C MET A 25 18.57 3.72 -9.96
N PHE A 26 19.57 3.90 -9.12
CA PHE A 26 19.82 5.16 -8.41
C PHE A 26 21.29 5.59 -8.58
N PRO A 27 21.57 6.90 -8.66
CA PRO A 27 22.95 7.40 -8.56
C PRO A 27 23.61 6.93 -7.27
N VAL A 28 24.89 6.52 -7.33
CA VAL A 28 25.60 5.90 -6.21
C VAL A 28 25.53 6.71 -4.90
N MET A 29 25.71 8.03 -5.01
CA MET A 29 25.66 8.94 -3.85
C MET A 29 24.27 9.05 -3.25
N GLU A 30 23.23 8.91 -4.06
CA GLU A 30 21.85 8.92 -3.64
C GLU A 30 21.46 7.57 -2.99
N ALA A 31 21.80 6.46 -3.65
CA ALA A 31 21.52 5.12 -3.17
C ALA A 31 22.01 4.88 -1.71
N ARG A 32 23.10 5.56 -1.30
CA ARG A 32 23.63 5.51 0.07
C ARG A 32 22.79 6.25 1.10
N ARG A 33 21.92 7.15 0.67
CA ARG A 33 21.05 7.97 1.54
C ARG A 33 19.63 7.44 1.62
N LEU A 34 19.27 6.49 0.77
CA LEU A 34 17.96 5.88 0.74
C LEU A 34 17.94 4.67 1.67
N SER A 35 16.97 4.61 2.58
CA SER A 35 16.67 3.41 3.35
C SER A 35 16.15 2.29 2.42
N ARG A 36 16.05 1.07 2.95
CA ARG A 36 15.51 -0.06 2.19
C ARG A 36 14.06 0.22 1.75
N LEU A 37 13.23 0.72 2.65
CA LEU A 37 11.85 1.08 2.33
C LEU A 37 11.75 2.14 1.22
N MET A 38 12.60 3.17 1.26
CA MET A 38 12.65 4.21 0.23
C MET A 38 12.99 3.65 -1.15
N LYS A 39 13.97 2.74 -1.24
CA LYS A 39 14.35 2.07 -2.50
C LYS A 39 13.20 1.24 -3.05
N ARG A 40 12.55 0.46 -2.19
CA ARG A 40 11.38 -0.36 -2.54
C ARG A 40 10.25 0.49 -3.07
N ALA A 41 9.91 1.56 -2.34
CA ALA A 41 8.83 2.47 -2.71
C ALA A 41 9.07 3.12 -4.08
N LEU A 42 10.29 3.59 -4.33
CA LEU A 42 10.66 4.14 -5.64
C LEU A 42 10.59 3.08 -6.75
N ALA A 43 11.10 1.87 -6.50
CA ALA A 43 11.11 0.78 -7.48
C ALA A 43 9.69 0.36 -7.88
N VAL A 44 8.80 0.08 -6.91
CA VAL A 44 7.42 -0.31 -7.23
C VAL A 44 6.62 0.84 -7.86
N SER A 45 6.88 2.09 -7.46
CA SER A 45 6.25 3.25 -8.06
C SER A 45 6.65 3.43 -9.52
N GLN A 46 7.94 3.34 -9.81
CA GLN A 46 8.47 3.44 -11.16
C GLN A 46 7.96 2.29 -12.04
N GLN A 47 7.91 1.07 -11.53
CA GLN A 47 7.41 -0.10 -12.25
C GLN A 47 5.93 0.09 -12.57
N ALA A 48 5.07 0.41 -11.60
CA ALA A 48 3.64 0.60 -11.81
C ALA A 48 3.35 1.71 -12.83
N LEU A 49 4.07 2.83 -12.76
CA LEU A 49 3.92 3.94 -13.71
C LEU A 49 4.37 3.53 -15.13
N SER A 50 5.51 2.84 -15.25
CA SER A 50 6.04 2.37 -16.53
C SER A 50 5.09 1.40 -17.22
N GLU A 51 4.60 0.39 -16.49
CA GLU A 51 3.62 -0.58 -16.99
C GLU A 51 2.29 0.08 -17.36
N GLY A 52 1.87 1.08 -16.58
CA GLY A 52 0.67 1.85 -16.87
C GLY A 52 0.82 2.92 -17.96
N GLY A 53 2.04 3.17 -18.44
CA GLY A 53 2.31 4.16 -19.49
C GLY A 53 2.08 5.61 -19.06
N ILE A 54 2.26 5.93 -17.78
CA ILE A 54 2.14 7.28 -17.21
C ILE A 54 3.48 7.70 -16.61
N ALA A 55 4.05 8.80 -17.14
CA ALA A 55 5.33 9.28 -16.67
C ALA A 55 5.22 10.03 -15.33
N VAL A 56 4.21 10.88 -15.18
CA VAL A 56 3.94 11.66 -13.96
C VAL A 56 2.45 11.58 -13.66
N PRO A 57 2.05 11.09 -12.47
CA PRO A 57 0.65 11.00 -12.09
C PRO A 57 0.10 12.37 -11.65
N ASP A 58 -1.23 12.54 -11.71
CA ASP A 58 -1.90 13.75 -11.20
C ASP A 58 -1.89 13.81 -9.68
N ALA A 59 -1.83 12.65 -9.03
CA ALA A 59 -1.80 12.54 -7.58
C ALA A 59 -0.89 11.38 -7.12
N ILE A 60 -0.24 11.56 -5.97
CA ILE A 60 0.50 10.53 -5.24
C ILE A 60 -0.08 10.46 -3.83
N ILE A 61 -0.71 9.34 -3.49
CA ILE A 61 -1.39 9.15 -2.23
C ILE A 61 -0.87 7.86 -1.60
N SER A 62 -0.38 7.91 -0.38
CA SER A 62 0.19 6.72 0.27
C SER A 62 -0.43 6.44 1.63
N GLY A 63 -0.45 5.16 2.00
CA GLY A 63 -0.81 4.66 3.32
C GLY A 63 0.39 4.01 4.01
N THR A 64 0.55 4.25 5.30
CA THR A 64 1.54 3.60 6.16
C THR A 64 1.08 3.66 7.62
N GLY A 65 1.30 2.61 8.39
CA GLY A 65 1.04 2.62 9.82
C GLY A 65 2.18 3.20 10.63
N LEU A 66 3.42 2.86 10.27
CA LEU A 66 4.63 3.17 11.03
C LEU A 66 5.52 4.24 10.37
N GLY A 67 5.32 4.51 9.08
CA GLY A 67 6.23 5.35 8.31
C GLY A 67 7.61 4.72 8.17
N CYS A 68 8.65 5.55 8.17
CA CYS A 68 10.04 5.11 8.12
C CYS A 68 10.53 4.77 9.55
N ILE A 69 10.05 3.65 10.10
CA ILE A 69 10.31 3.27 11.50
C ILE A 69 11.81 3.04 11.75
N GLU A 70 12.56 2.49 10.80
CA GLU A 70 14.00 2.31 10.92
C GLU A 70 14.71 3.65 11.14
N ASN A 71 14.37 4.69 10.39
CA ASN A 71 14.93 6.03 10.58
C ASN A 71 14.51 6.66 11.91
N THR A 72 13.27 6.41 12.34
CA THR A 72 12.75 6.85 13.64
C THR A 72 13.57 6.25 14.78
N GLU A 73 13.81 4.94 14.77
CA GLU A 73 14.63 4.26 15.77
C GLU A 73 16.09 4.74 15.74
N GLN A 74 16.68 4.87 14.56
CA GLN A 74 18.04 5.39 14.40
C GLN A 74 18.23 6.81 14.94
N PHE A 75 17.16 7.63 14.92
CA PHE A 75 17.17 8.96 15.52
C PHE A 75 16.95 8.89 17.03
N LEU A 76 15.98 8.10 17.50
CA LEU A 76 15.60 8.05 18.92
C LEU A 76 16.64 7.37 19.80
N ARG A 77 17.35 6.32 19.33
CA ARG A 77 18.33 5.60 20.13
C ARG A 77 19.44 6.50 20.70
N PRO A 78 20.15 7.32 19.90
CA PRO A 78 21.13 8.26 20.44
C PRO A 78 20.48 9.35 21.32
N LEU A 79 19.30 9.84 20.94
CA LEU A 79 18.59 10.87 21.68
C LEU A 79 18.24 10.43 23.11
N LEU A 80 17.92 9.14 23.29
CA LEU A 80 17.57 8.54 24.57
C LEU A 80 18.79 7.95 25.32
N GLY A 81 20.00 8.15 24.82
CA GLY A 81 21.22 7.59 25.43
C GLY A 81 21.33 6.06 25.29
N LEU A 82 20.60 5.47 24.37
CA LEU A 82 20.66 4.01 24.10
C LEU A 82 21.72 3.63 23.06
N SER A 83 22.46 4.61 22.56
CA SER A 83 23.54 4.42 21.59
C SER A 83 24.50 5.60 21.66
N ASP A 84 25.81 5.34 21.51
CA ASP A 84 26.86 6.37 21.40
C ASP A 84 26.98 6.96 19.98
N ALA A 85 26.12 6.55 19.06
CA ALA A 85 26.12 7.09 17.69
C ALA A 85 25.77 8.59 17.69
N PRO A 86 26.37 9.41 16.81
CA PRO A 86 26.01 10.82 16.73
C PRO A 86 24.60 11.01 16.21
N LEU A 87 23.87 11.99 16.76
CA LEU A 87 22.58 12.42 16.24
C LEU A 87 22.74 12.93 14.80
N ARG A 88 22.01 12.32 13.88
CA ARG A 88 22.04 12.70 12.45
C ARG A 88 20.71 13.38 12.08
N PRO A 89 20.72 14.66 11.69
CA PRO A 89 19.51 15.36 11.26
C PRO A 89 18.77 14.65 10.11
N THR A 90 19.50 13.92 9.27
CA THR A 90 18.90 13.16 8.16
C THR A 90 17.91 12.11 8.65
N HIS A 91 18.20 11.39 9.75
CA HIS A 91 17.29 10.40 10.30
C HIS A 91 16.00 11.05 10.81
N PHE A 92 16.09 12.22 11.44
CA PHE A 92 14.92 13.01 11.85
C PHE A 92 14.07 13.44 10.64
N MET A 93 14.72 14.01 9.62
CA MET A 93 14.03 14.46 8.41
C MET A 93 13.34 13.31 7.66
N GLN A 94 13.91 12.11 7.73
CA GLN A 94 13.39 10.92 7.04
C GLN A 94 12.46 10.05 7.91
N SER A 95 12.23 10.43 9.17
CA SER A 95 11.36 9.65 10.07
C SER A 95 9.86 9.97 9.92
N THR A 96 9.50 11.02 9.19
CA THR A 96 8.10 11.44 9.06
C THR A 96 7.33 10.50 8.12
N HIS A 97 6.03 10.29 8.39
CA HIS A 97 5.18 9.37 7.62
C HIS A 97 5.07 9.75 6.14
N ASN A 98 5.09 11.06 5.82
CA ASN A 98 5.00 11.55 4.44
C ASN A 98 6.33 11.50 3.66
N THR A 99 7.42 11.04 4.28
CA THR A 99 8.74 10.98 3.63
C THR A 99 8.69 10.23 2.31
N ILE A 100 8.01 9.09 2.26
CA ILE A 100 7.98 8.23 1.06
C ILE A 100 7.21 8.90 -0.08
N SER A 101 6.00 9.40 0.16
CA SER A 101 5.19 10.06 -0.89
C SER A 101 5.86 11.33 -1.40
N SER A 102 6.49 12.10 -0.50
CA SER A 102 7.26 13.29 -0.88
C SER A 102 8.50 12.94 -1.70
N LEU A 103 9.21 11.87 -1.34
CA LEU A 103 10.37 11.39 -2.09
C LEU A 103 9.97 10.96 -3.52
N ILE A 104 8.87 10.22 -3.67
CA ILE A 104 8.35 9.81 -4.97
C ILE A 104 7.99 11.05 -5.80
N ALA A 105 7.29 12.04 -5.22
CA ALA A 105 6.93 13.29 -5.90
C ALA A 105 8.16 14.07 -6.39
N ILE A 106 9.18 14.22 -5.55
CA ILE A 106 10.42 14.89 -5.90
C ILE A 106 11.12 14.15 -7.07
N LYS A 107 11.18 12.84 -7.03
CA LYS A 107 11.83 12.04 -8.08
C LYS A 107 11.11 12.10 -9.43
N LEU A 108 9.79 12.15 -9.40
CA LEU A 108 8.95 12.23 -10.59
C LEU A 108 8.74 13.67 -11.07
N HIS A 109 9.22 14.67 -10.34
CA HIS A 109 8.86 16.08 -10.55
C HIS A 109 7.35 16.29 -10.58
N CYS A 110 6.63 15.53 -9.74
CA CYS A 110 5.19 15.63 -9.61
C CYS A 110 4.83 16.80 -8.69
N HIS A 111 4.11 17.77 -9.21
CA HIS A 111 3.61 18.94 -8.49
C HIS A 111 2.11 18.85 -8.20
N GLY A 112 1.52 17.68 -8.45
CA GLY A 112 0.11 17.39 -8.20
C GLY A 112 -0.20 17.15 -6.73
N TYR A 113 -1.40 16.64 -6.48
CA TYR A 113 -1.85 16.32 -5.13
C TYR A 113 -0.95 15.26 -4.48
N ASN A 114 -0.55 15.49 -3.23
CA ASN A 114 0.28 14.56 -2.47
C ASN A 114 -0.24 14.44 -1.04
N ALA A 115 -0.64 13.23 -0.64
CA ALA A 115 -1.17 12.96 0.70
C ALA A 115 -0.63 11.65 1.26
N THR A 116 -0.55 11.57 2.59
CA THR A 116 -0.16 10.35 3.30
C THR A 116 -1.14 10.10 4.44
N TYR A 117 -1.69 8.90 4.45
CA TYR A 117 -2.63 8.42 5.48
C TYR A 117 -1.90 7.52 6.48
N SER A 118 -2.06 7.84 7.77
CA SER A 118 -1.54 7.04 8.88
C SER A 118 -2.68 6.75 9.85
N GLN A 119 -3.46 5.72 9.53
CA GLN A 119 -4.65 5.29 10.25
C GLN A 119 -4.54 3.81 10.68
N GLY A 120 -3.35 3.42 11.16
CA GLY A 120 -3.10 2.04 11.57
C GLY A 120 -3.34 1.05 10.43
N GLY A 121 -4.06 -0.03 10.69
CA GLY A 121 -4.27 -1.12 9.74
C GLY A 121 -5.20 -0.83 8.57
N VAL A 122 -5.79 0.36 8.46
CA VAL A 122 -6.60 0.81 7.33
C VAL A 122 -5.98 2.00 6.59
N SER A 123 -4.68 2.22 6.78
CA SER A 123 -3.94 3.32 6.14
C SER A 123 -3.96 3.21 4.62
N PHE A 124 -3.75 2.03 4.08
CA PHE A 124 -3.79 1.77 2.63
C PHE A 124 -5.18 2.06 2.07
N GLU A 125 -6.22 1.53 2.70
CA GLU A 125 -7.60 1.70 2.24
C GLU A 125 -8.05 3.16 2.34
N SER A 126 -7.55 3.91 3.32
CA SER A 126 -7.80 5.35 3.44
C SER A 126 -7.17 6.14 2.28
N ALA A 127 -5.93 5.80 1.91
CA ALA A 127 -5.26 6.38 0.76
C ALA A 127 -5.98 6.02 -0.55
N LEU A 128 -6.42 4.76 -0.67
CA LEU A 128 -7.15 4.27 -1.82
C LEU A 128 -8.52 4.93 -1.96
N LEU A 129 -9.24 5.15 -0.84
CA LEU A 129 -10.54 5.83 -0.81
C LEU A 129 -10.43 7.29 -1.26
N ASP A 130 -9.40 8.02 -0.80
CA ASP A 130 -9.16 9.39 -1.24
C ASP A 130 -8.96 9.46 -2.77
N ALA A 131 -8.07 8.62 -3.31
CA ALA A 131 -7.86 8.52 -4.76
C ALA A 131 -9.17 8.17 -5.51
N PHE A 132 -9.92 7.21 -4.98
CA PHE A 132 -11.20 6.77 -5.56
C PHE A 132 -12.22 7.90 -5.65
N ILE A 133 -12.39 8.68 -4.57
CA ILE A 133 -13.30 9.83 -4.54
C ILE A 133 -12.87 10.89 -5.55
N GLN A 134 -11.58 11.26 -5.58
CA GLN A 134 -11.08 12.29 -6.48
C GLN A 134 -11.22 11.90 -7.95
N LEU A 135 -10.95 10.63 -8.30
CA LEU A 135 -11.14 10.09 -9.64
C LEU A 135 -12.62 10.08 -10.03
N ARG A 136 -13.53 9.65 -9.15
CA ARG A 136 -14.98 9.64 -9.40
C ARG A 136 -15.55 11.04 -9.62
N LEU A 137 -15.07 12.00 -8.84
CA LEU A 137 -15.46 13.42 -9.00
C LEU A 137 -14.81 14.08 -10.23
N GLY A 138 -13.75 13.47 -10.77
CA GLY A 138 -13.00 13.98 -11.92
C GLY A 138 -12.10 15.16 -11.61
N THR A 139 -11.69 15.33 -10.35
CA THR A 139 -10.69 16.32 -9.94
C THR A 139 -9.30 15.94 -10.43
N ILE A 140 -9.05 14.64 -10.60
CA ILE A 140 -7.83 14.05 -11.18
C ILE A 140 -8.22 13.00 -12.22
N GLY A 141 -7.35 12.72 -13.17
CA GLY A 141 -7.52 11.68 -14.20
C GLY A 141 -6.84 10.37 -13.87
N ASN A 142 -5.79 10.41 -13.05
CA ASN A 142 -5.04 9.25 -12.58
C ASN A 142 -4.38 9.52 -11.22
N ALA A 143 -4.06 8.46 -10.50
CA ALA A 143 -3.40 8.54 -9.20
C ALA A 143 -2.46 7.34 -8.98
N LEU A 144 -1.27 7.59 -8.45
CA LEU A 144 -0.41 6.57 -7.89
C LEU A 144 -0.74 6.40 -6.41
N VAL A 145 -1.31 5.25 -6.05
CA VAL A 145 -1.63 4.91 -4.66
C VAL A 145 -0.59 3.94 -4.13
N GLY A 146 0.11 4.31 -3.05
CA GLY A 146 1.16 3.51 -2.44
C GLY A 146 0.75 2.93 -1.08
N ALA A 147 1.28 1.76 -0.76
CA ALA A 147 1.27 1.18 0.59
C ALA A 147 2.71 0.79 0.94
N PHE A 148 3.27 1.46 1.94
CA PHE A 148 4.69 1.33 2.27
C PHE A 148 4.85 1.09 3.77
N GLU A 149 5.30 -0.12 4.13
CA GLU A 149 5.46 -0.51 5.52
C GLU A 149 6.74 -1.32 5.70
N GLU A 150 7.52 -0.95 6.69
CA GLU A 150 8.67 -1.71 7.15
C GLU A 150 8.51 -2.10 8.61
N MET A 151 9.19 -3.16 9.00
CA MET A 151 9.21 -3.65 10.38
C MET A 151 10.66 -3.76 10.85
N THR A 152 10.93 -3.25 12.04
CA THR A 152 12.24 -3.43 12.69
C THR A 152 12.20 -4.58 13.70
N PRO A 153 13.34 -5.20 14.03
CA PRO A 153 13.38 -6.25 15.05
C PRO A 153 12.86 -5.80 16.40
N ASP A 154 13.15 -4.56 16.80
CA ASP A 154 12.73 -4.01 18.09
C ASP A 154 11.22 -3.77 18.13
N PHE A 155 10.67 -3.17 17.07
CA PHE A 155 9.24 -2.92 17.00
C PHE A 155 8.45 -4.23 16.90
N ALA A 156 8.93 -5.20 16.12
CA ALA A 156 8.34 -6.53 16.06
C ALA A 156 8.31 -7.20 17.45
N ALA A 157 9.42 -7.14 18.21
CA ALA A 157 9.47 -7.68 19.56
C ALA A 157 8.49 -6.98 20.52
N MET A 158 8.23 -5.68 20.34
CA MET A 158 7.21 -4.96 21.10
C MET A 158 5.80 -5.43 20.74
N LEU A 159 5.49 -5.59 19.46
CA LEU A 159 4.20 -6.09 19.01
C LEU A 159 3.95 -7.53 19.50
N GLU A 160 4.93 -8.41 19.41
CA GLU A 160 4.85 -9.78 19.90
C GLU A 160 4.53 -9.83 21.41
N LYS A 161 5.11 -8.93 22.22
CA LYS A 161 4.79 -8.79 23.65
C LYS A 161 3.34 -8.35 23.91
N THR A 162 2.71 -7.66 22.97
CA THR A 162 1.29 -7.26 23.07
C THR A 162 0.33 -8.34 22.55
N GLY A 163 0.85 -9.50 22.18
CA GLY A 163 0.05 -10.62 21.65
C GLY A 163 -0.19 -10.56 20.14
N TRP A 164 0.48 -9.66 19.42
CA TRP A 164 0.39 -9.63 17.96
C TRP A 164 1.20 -10.80 17.37
N THR A 165 0.56 -11.63 16.58
CA THR A 165 1.17 -12.80 15.92
C THR A 165 1.34 -12.53 14.42
N GLY A 166 2.26 -13.26 13.78
CA GLY A 166 2.44 -13.20 12.33
C GLY A 166 3.31 -12.06 11.82
N VAL A 167 3.88 -11.19 12.68
CA VAL A 167 4.83 -10.15 12.28
C VAL A 167 6.11 -10.71 11.67
N ARG A 168 6.36 -12.01 11.90
CA ARG A 168 7.46 -12.77 11.29
C ARG A 168 6.91 -13.94 10.50
N SER A 169 7.54 -14.23 9.38
CA SER A 169 7.34 -15.46 8.65
C SER A 169 7.93 -16.66 9.42
N GLU A 170 7.62 -17.88 8.98
CA GLU A 170 8.14 -19.11 9.58
C GLU A 170 9.67 -19.19 9.59
N ASP A 171 10.34 -18.59 8.59
CA ASP A 171 11.80 -18.48 8.50
C ASP A 171 12.37 -17.27 9.28
N GLY A 172 11.55 -16.58 10.10
CA GLY A 172 11.96 -15.50 10.98
C GLY A 172 12.10 -14.13 10.31
N ARG A 173 11.82 -14.00 9.00
CA ARG A 173 11.86 -12.71 8.29
C ARG A 173 10.68 -11.83 8.72
N LEU A 174 10.95 -10.53 8.86
CA LEU A 174 9.95 -9.54 9.23
C LEU A 174 8.97 -9.28 8.09
N SER A 175 7.69 -9.15 8.43
CA SER A 175 6.65 -8.76 7.47
C SER A 175 6.84 -7.32 7.02
N GLU A 176 6.87 -7.11 5.71
CA GLU A 176 7.06 -5.80 5.07
C GLU A 176 6.20 -5.70 3.82
N THR A 177 5.76 -4.48 3.49
CA THR A 177 4.93 -4.21 2.33
C THR A 177 5.47 -3.01 1.56
N ALA A 178 5.70 -3.18 0.27
CA ALA A 178 5.84 -2.07 -0.66
C ALA A 178 4.98 -2.37 -1.89
N VAL A 179 3.90 -1.62 -2.05
CA VAL A 179 2.92 -1.76 -3.13
C VAL A 179 2.69 -0.40 -3.76
N ALA A 180 2.57 -0.37 -5.06
CA ALA A 180 2.08 0.77 -5.82
C ALA A 180 0.99 0.31 -6.79
N LEU A 181 -0.17 0.98 -6.77
CA LEU A 181 -1.28 0.82 -7.70
C LEU A 181 -1.41 2.10 -8.52
N LEU A 182 -1.49 1.98 -9.83
CA LEU A 182 -1.86 3.09 -10.70
C LEU A 182 -3.36 3.02 -10.99
N LEU A 183 -4.10 4.00 -10.51
CA LEU A 183 -5.52 4.15 -10.75
C LEU A 183 -5.79 5.14 -11.87
N THR A 184 -6.87 4.93 -12.62
CA THR A 184 -7.29 5.77 -13.75
C THR A 184 -8.80 5.77 -13.93
N THR A 185 -9.32 6.74 -14.65
CA THR A 185 -10.72 6.77 -15.12
C THR A 185 -10.87 6.17 -16.53
N SER A 186 -9.78 5.82 -17.22
CA SER A 186 -9.81 5.15 -18.52
C SER A 186 -9.82 3.62 -18.37
N PRO A 187 -10.72 2.90 -19.04
CA PRO A 187 -10.73 1.43 -19.04
C PRO A 187 -9.64 0.81 -19.93
N GLU A 188 -8.94 1.63 -20.74
CA GLU A 188 -7.91 1.13 -21.66
C GLU A 188 -6.75 0.51 -20.89
N ASN A 189 -6.38 -0.71 -21.28
CA ASN A 189 -5.28 -1.48 -20.65
C ASN A 189 -5.41 -1.62 -19.12
N ALA A 190 -6.62 -1.47 -18.57
CA ALA A 190 -6.85 -1.68 -17.15
C ALA A 190 -6.89 -3.17 -16.81
N CYS A 191 -6.46 -3.52 -15.61
CA CYS A 191 -6.53 -4.88 -15.05
C CYS A 191 -7.95 -5.23 -14.60
N CYS A 192 -8.60 -4.31 -13.88
CA CYS A 192 -9.94 -4.48 -13.33
C CYS A 192 -10.57 -3.13 -12.97
N GLU A 193 -11.86 -3.13 -12.68
CA GLU A 193 -12.59 -1.98 -12.12
C GLU A 193 -12.49 -2.02 -10.58
N LEU A 194 -12.11 -0.91 -9.96
CA LEU A 194 -12.30 -0.68 -8.52
C LEU A 194 -13.71 -0.12 -8.34
N ALA A 195 -14.64 -0.98 -7.94
CA ALA A 195 -16.06 -0.66 -7.97
C ALA A 195 -16.53 0.09 -6.71
N ASP A 196 -15.99 -0.28 -5.54
CA ASP A 196 -16.37 0.36 -4.27
C ASP A 196 -15.26 0.19 -3.21
N ILE A 197 -15.22 1.12 -2.26
CA ILE A 197 -14.37 1.07 -1.06
C ILE A 197 -15.19 1.58 0.11
N ARG A 198 -15.14 0.85 1.23
CA ARG A 198 -15.81 1.21 2.47
C ARG A 198 -14.85 1.09 3.65
N LEU A 199 -14.92 2.03 4.57
CA LEU A 199 -14.19 2.02 5.84
C LEU A 199 -15.18 1.97 6.99
N GLY A 200 -14.87 1.19 8.03
CA GLY A 200 -15.68 1.05 9.23
C GLY A 200 -14.84 1.10 10.52
N ALA A 201 -15.49 1.42 11.62
CA ALA A 201 -14.83 1.59 12.92
C ALA A 201 -14.67 0.29 13.72
N SER A 202 -15.31 -0.81 13.32
CA SER A 202 -15.27 -2.11 14.04
C SER A 202 -15.87 -3.23 13.20
N ALA A 203 -15.35 -4.45 13.34
CA ALA A 203 -15.85 -5.66 12.71
C ALA A 203 -17.29 -6.06 13.13
N HIS A 204 -17.78 -5.53 14.25
CA HIS A 204 -19.16 -5.76 14.70
C HIS A 204 -20.21 -4.93 13.93
N THR A 205 -19.78 -3.92 13.22
CA THR A 205 -20.60 -3.25 12.22
C THR A 205 -20.19 -3.88 10.90
N SER A 206 -20.92 -4.92 10.46
CA SER A 206 -20.68 -5.54 9.15
C SER A 206 -20.51 -4.40 8.13
N CYS A 207 -19.29 -4.18 7.65
CA CYS A 207 -19.04 -3.15 6.62
C CYS A 207 -19.86 -3.43 5.36
N LEU A 208 -20.48 -4.63 5.30
CA LEU A 208 -21.43 -5.03 4.28
C LEU A 208 -22.48 -6.00 4.86
N ALA A 209 -23.74 -5.57 4.87
CA ALA A 209 -24.79 -6.54 4.55
C ALA A 209 -24.65 -6.85 3.05
N PRO A 210 -24.48 -8.12 2.64
CA PRO A 210 -24.38 -8.53 1.23
C PRO A 210 -25.59 -8.12 0.36
N THR A 211 -26.69 -7.69 1.00
CA THR A 211 -28.00 -7.40 0.42
C THR A 211 -28.11 -6.07 -0.30
N GLU A 212 -27.17 -5.14 -0.16
CA GLU A 212 -27.25 -3.83 -0.83
C GLU A 212 -26.36 -3.68 -2.08
N LEU A 213 -25.60 -4.72 -2.43
CA LEU A 213 -24.82 -4.72 -3.65
C LEU A 213 -25.72 -5.12 -4.83
N SER A 214 -25.99 -4.19 -5.71
CA SER A 214 -26.56 -4.44 -7.05
C SER A 214 -25.55 -5.18 -7.97
N CYS A 215 -24.80 -6.12 -7.40
CA CYS A 215 -23.76 -6.91 -8.05
C CYS A 215 -24.19 -8.37 -8.11
N PRO A 216 -23.88 -9.08 -9.21
CA PRO A 216 -23.91 -10.55 -9.18
C PRO A 216 -23.05 -11.06 -8.02
N ALA A 217 -23.42 -12.23 -7.47
CA ALA A 217 -22.70 -12.84 -6.34
C ALA A 217 -21.19 -12.79 -6.57
N PRO A 218 -20.39 -12.43 -5.55
CA PRO A 218 -18.94 -12.34 -5.70
C PRO A 218 -18.37 -13.70 -6.09
N THR A 219 -17.45 -13.72 -7.04
CA THR A 219 -16.76 -14.94 -7.49
C THR A 219 -15.52 -15.26 -6.64
N GLY A 220 -15.12 -14.33 -5.77
CA GLY A 220 -14.03 -14.50 -4.81
C GLY A 220 -14.18 -13.60 -3.60
N HIS A 221 -13.73 -14.12 -2.45
CA HIS A 221 -13.66 -13.40 -1.18
C HIS A 221 -12.28 -13.61 -0.60
N LEU A 222 -11.60 -12.55 -0.23
CA LEU A 222 -10.28 -12.54 0.40
C LEU A 222 -10.38 -11.81 1.74
N THR A 223 -9.91 -12.46 2.79
CA THR A 223 -9.82 -11.92 4.14
C THR A 223 -8.38 -11.92 4.64
N ARG A 224 -8.11 -11.32 5.79
CA ARG A 224 -6.78 -11.41 6.41
C ARG A 224 -6.33 -12.86 6.63
N ALA A 225 -7.24 -13.80 6.87
CA ALA A 225 -6.91 -15.21 7.00
C ALA A 225 -6.31 -15.83 5.72
N ASP A 226 -6.58 -15.22 4.56
CA ASP A 226 -6.07 -15.71 3.28
C ASP A 226 -4.70 -15.11 2.93
N TYR A 227 -4.45 -13.82 3.20
CA TYR A 227 -3.21 -13.16 2.75
C TYR A 227 -2.16 -12.95 3.85
N VAL A 228 -2.54 -12.88 5.14
CA VAL A 228 -1.56 -12.78 6.24
C VAL A 228 -0.64 -13.99 6.33
N PRO A 229 -1.10 -15.26 6.17
CA PRO A 229 -0.19 -16.40 6.15
C PRO A 229 0.83 -16.36 5.01
N LEU A 230 0.52 -15.66 3.92
CA LEU A 230 1.38 -15.55 2.75
C LEU A 230 2.46 -14.47 2.90
N TYR A 231 2.12 -13.36 3.54
CA TYR A 231 2.93 -12.14 3.54
C TYR A 231 3.40 -11.70 4.93
N GLY A 232 2.94 -12.39 5.99
CA GLY A 232 3.09 -11.92 7.36
C GLY A 232 2.14 -10.79 7.68
N ASP A 233 2.04 -10.43 8.97
CA ASP A 233 1.13 -9.39 9.46
C ASP A 233 1.84 -8.05 9.65
N ASN A 234 1.29 -7.00 9.05
CA ASN A 234 1.68 -5.61 9.22
C ASN A 234 0.51 -4.67 8.93
N PHE A 235 0.70 -3.36 9.12
CA PHE A 235 -0.37 -2.37 8.98
C PHE A 235 -0.87 -2.17 7.53
N CYS A 236 -0.09 -2.58 6.53
CA CYS A 236 -0.42 -2.39 5.11
C CYS A 236 -0.50 -3.70 4.30
N VAL A 237 -0.54 -4.84 4.98
CA VAL A 237 -0.53 -6.15 4.29
C VAL A 237 -1.74 -6.37 3.38
N SER A 238 -2.86 -5.72 3.64
CA SER A 238 -4.07 -5.75 2.80
C SER A 238 -3.82 -5.25 1.37
N ALA A 239 -2.84 -4.38 1.17
CA ALA A 239 -2.43 -3.95 -0.17
C ALA A 239 -1.86 -5.11 -1.00
N LEU A 240 -1.18 -6.07 -0.37
CA LEU A 240 -0.72 -7.30 -1.05
C LEU A 240 -1.89 -8.21 -1.41
N GLY A 241 -2.88 -8.34 -0.51
CA GLY A 241 -4.15 -9.02 -0.82
C GLY A 241 -4.90 -8.37 -1.98
N ALA A 242 -4.89 -7.03 -2.06
CA ALA A 242 -5.47 -6.29 -3.18
C ALA A 242 -4.73 -6.59 -4.50
N CYS A 243 -3.39 -6.68 -4.48
CA CYS A 243 -2.62 -7.10 -5.66
C CYS A 243 -2.99 -8.53 -6.11
N ASP A 244 -3.17 -9.47 -5.18
CA ASP A 244 -3.61 -10.84 -5.51
C ASP A 244 -4.99 -10.85 -6.17
N ALA A 245 -5.92 -10.01 -5.67
CA ALA A 245 -7.25 -9.88 -6.25
C ALA A 245 -7.19 -9.30 -7.68
N VAL A 246 -6.39 -8.23 -7.87
CA VAL A 246 -6.16 -7.62 -9.20
C VAL A 246 -5.56 -8.63 -10.17
N GLU A 247 -4.56 -9.38 -9.74
CA GLU A 247 -3.88 -10.39 -10.57
C GLU A 247 -4.83 -11.51 -11.02
N ARG A 248 -5.68 -12.01 -10.10
CA ARG A 248 -6.71 -13.02 -10.44
C ARG A 248 -7.69 -12.50 -11.51
N LEU A 249 -8.14 -11.25 -11.37
CA LEU A 249 -9.07 -10.64 -12.34
C LEU A 249 -8.38 -10.34 -13.68
N ALA A 250 -7.13 -9.90 -13.65
CA ALA A 250 -6.33 -9.66 -14.86
C ALA A 250 -6.02 -10.96 -15.61
N ALA A 251 -5.85 -12.09 -14.90
CA ALA A 251 -5.67 -13.42 -15.49
C ALA A 251 -6.95 -14.04 -16.10
N GLY A 252 -8.06 -13.31 -16.10
CA GLY A 252 -9.30 -13.71 -16.77
C GLY A 252 -10.37 -14.30 -15.83
N ALA A 253 -10.21 -14.19 -14.50
CA ALA A 253 -11.29 -14.53 -13.59
C ALA A 253 -12.48 -13.58 -13.83
N SER A 254 -13.65 -14.14 -14.13
CA SER A 254 -14.87 -13.36 -14.34
C SER A 254 -15.58 -13.05 -13.04
N GLY A 255 -16.28 -11.90 -12.96
CA GLY A 255 -17.12 -11.51 -11.83
C GLY A 255 -16.47 -10.49 -10.92
N SER A 256 -16.59 -10.63 -9.61
CA SER A 256 -16.06 -9.70 -8.62
C SER A 256 -15.30 -10.41 -7.50
N VAL A 257 -14.29 -9.73 -6.96
CA VAL A 257 -13.57 -10.14 -5.75
C VAL A 257 -13.84 -9.11 -4.68
N ILE A 258 -14.27 -9.57 -3.52
CA ILE A 258 -14.38 -8.77 -2.30
C ILE A 258 -13.14 -9.03 -1.47
N LEU A 259 -12.43 -7.97 -1.07
CA LEU A 259 -11.35 -8.04 -0.11
C LEU A 259 -11.79 -7.36 1.17
N GLU A 260 -11.72 -8.10 2.27
CA GLU A 260 -12.01 -7.59 3.62
C GLU A 260 -10.72 -7.51 4.44
N ASN A 261 -10.50 -6.35 5.02
CA ASN A 261 -9.43 -6.11 5.97
C ASN A 261 -10.05 -5.80 7.34
N ASP A 262 -10.16 -6.80 8.19
CA ASP A 262 -10.50 -6.62 9.61
C ASP A 262 -9.20 -6.54 10.41
N PHE A 263 -8.82 -5.34 10.82
CA PHE A 263 -7.59 -5.11 11.56
C PHE A 263 -7.80 -5.31 13.06
N HIS A 264 -7.66 -6.56 13.51
CA HIS A 264 -7.75 -6.96 14.93
C HIS A 264 -9.03 -6.49 15.65
N GLY A 265 -10.15 -6.43 14.93
CA GLY A 265 -11.43 -5.96 15.47
C GLY A 265 -11.48 -4.46 15.82
N LYS A 266 -10.46 -3.68 15.47
CA LYS A 266 -10.36 -2.24 15.78
C LYS A 266 -10.83 -1.36 14.62
N SER A 267 -10.53 -1.75 13.42
CA SER A 267 -10.94 -1.05 12.18
C SER A 267 -11.13 -2.05 11.07
N CYS A 268 -12.02 -1.77 10.15
CA CYS A 268 -12.25 -2.63 9.01
C CYS A 268 -12.37 -1.83 7.72
N ALA A 269 -12.05 -2.50 6.61
CA ALA A 269 -12.26 -1.96 5.28
C ALA A 269 -12.73 -3.06 4.34
N THR A 270 -13.49 -2.67 3.33
CA THR A 270 -13.92 -3.57 2.26
C THR A 270 -13.66 -2.92 0.91
N LEU A 271 -13.00 -3.66 0.03
CA LEU A 271 -12.77 -3.29 -1.36
C LEU A 271 -13.55 -4.24 -2.27
N ILE A 272 -14.13 -3.69 -3.33
CA ILE A 272 -14.83 -4.47 -4.36
C ILE A 272 -14.14 -4.22 -5.69
N LEU A 273 -13.52 -5.28 -6.21
CA LEU A 273 -12.86 -5.29 -7.51
C LEU A 273 -13.69 -6.13 -8.49
N LYS A 274 -13.85 -5.67 -9.74
CA LYS A 274 -14.63 -6.35 -10.77
C LYS A 274 -13.81 -6.58 -12.02
N SER A 275 -14.06 -7.72 -12.67
CA SER A 275 -13.54 -7.98 -14.00
C SER A 275 -14.08 -6.97 -15.00
N LEU A 276 -13.30 -6.68 -16.04
CA LEU A 276 -13.77 -5.86 -17.15
C LEU A 276 -14.73 -6.69 -18.02
N CYS A 277 -15.92 -6.15 -18.28
CA CYS A 277 -16.86 -6.77 -19.19
C CYS A 277 -16.26 -6.84 -20.60
N GLY A 278 -16.13 -8.04 -21.19
CA GLY A 278 -15.77 -8.22 -22.61
C GLY A 278 -14.31 -8.58 -22.90
N ARG A 279 -13.54 -9.07 -21.94
CA ARG A 279 -12.27 -9.77 -22.20
C ARG A 279 -12.43 -11.27 -22.08
#